data_f5f6c8a61d08acbd34260b81d54d507b
#
_entry.id   f5f6c8a61d08acbd34260b81d54d507b
#
_cell.length_a   1.000
_cell.length_b   1.000
_cell.length_c   1.000
_cell.angle_alpha   90.00
_cell.angle_beta   90.00
_cell.angle_gamma   90.00
#
_symmetry.space_group_name_H-M   'P 1'
#
loop_
_entity.id
_entity.type
_entity.pdbx_description
1 polymer ?
#
loop_
_entity_poly.entity_id
_entity_poly.type
_entity_poly.pdbx_seq_one_letter_code
_entity_poly.pdbx_strand_id
1 'polypeptide(L)'
;MTDYFIQENSLYRRLRDDYFNYDRIIIAYDIDDTVRPYKEYNTSCEKTKQLLKECKEVLNPYFIVFTANSDIDEVEKFLEQEELPYDKINENIDIIVYENNIKSKVFYTIFLDDKAGLKEAYEALNKLVTEVKSNERI
;
A
#
# COMPACT_ATOMS: atom_id res chain seq x y z
N MET A 1 2.55 -27.18 15.99
CA MET A 1 2.63 -25.70 15.90
C MET A 1 2.18 -25.26 14.53
N THR A 2 1.26 -24.32 14.46
CA THR A 2 0.74 -23.82 13.20
C THR A 2 1.62 -22.68 12.69
N ASP A 3 1.95 -22.74 11.40
CA ASP A 3 2.74 -21.67 10.79
C ASP A 3 1.87 -20.43 10.62
N TYR A 4 2.18 -19.37 11.36
CA TYR A 4 1.40 -18.14 11.37
C TYR A 4 1.31 -17.48 9.98
N PHE A 5 2.38 -17.54 9.20
CA PHE A 5 2.46 -16.80 7.93
C PHE A 5 1.70 -17.46 6.78
N ILE A 6 1.38 -18.74 6.89
CA ILE A 6 0.60 -19.42 5.86
C ILE A 6 -0.83 -19.74 6.29
N GLN A 7 -1.25 -19.23 7.45
CA GLN A 7 -2.63 -19.38 7.89
C GLN A 7 -3.55 -18.44 7.12
N GLU A 8 -4.80 -18.86 6.99
CA GLU A 8 -5.84 -18.02 6.39
C GLU A 8 -5.96 -16.70 7.15
N ASN A 9 -6.09 -15.60 6.43
CA ASN A 9 -6.22 -14.24 6.97
C ASN A 9 -4.99 -13.75 7.75
N SER A 10 -3.83 -14.41 7.63
CA SER A 10 -2.64 -13.97 8.36
C SER A 10 -2.20 -12.56 7.94
N LEU A 11 -2.29 -12.24 6.65
CA LEU A 11 -1.93 -10.91 6.16
C LEU A 11 -2.81 -9.84 6.78
N TYR A 12 -4.12 -10.05 6.80
CA TYR A 12 -5.05 -9.10 7.41
C TYR A 12 -4.78 -8.93 8.91
N ARG A 13 -4.57 -10.04 9.63
CA ARG A 13 -4.32 -9.97 11.08
C ARG A 13 -3.04 -9.20 11.40
N ARG A 14 -1.98 -9.43 10.62
CA ARG A 14 -0.72 -8.70 10.79
C ARG A 14 -0.89 -7.22 10.47
N LEU A 15 -1.58 -6.90 9.38
CA LEU A 15 -1.86 -5.52 9.00
C LEU A 15 -2.67 -4.81 10.09
N ARG A 16 -3.71 -5.46 10.60
CA ARG A 16 -4.57 -4.92 11.64
C ARG A 16 -3.79 -4.66 12.92
N ASP A 17 -2.95 -5.62 13.32
CA ASP A 17 -2.13 -5.46 14.52
C ASP A 17 -1.17 -4.30 14.37
N ASP A 18 -0.53 -4.16 13.20
CA ASP A 18 0.38 -3.04 12.95
C ASP A 18 -0.38 -1.71 12.99
N TYR A 19 -1.55 -1.64 12.39
CA TYR A 19 -2.34 -0.41 12.37
C TYR A 19 -2.73 0.05 13.79
N PHE A 20 -3.17 -0.87 14.63
CA PHE A 20 -3.64 -0.52 15.98
C PHE A 20 -2.52 -0.36 17.01
N ASN A 21 -1.33 -0.92 16.75
CA ASN A 21 -0.20 -0.86 17.69
C ASN A 21 0.82 0.21 17.36
N TYR A 22 0.81 0.76 16.15
CA TYR A 22 1.75 1.80 15.72
C TYR A 22 0.98 3.01 15.21
N ASP A 23 1.64 4.17 15.20
CA ASP A 23 0.98 5.43 14.80
C ASP A 23 0.53 5.42 13.36
N ARG A 24 1.37 4.91 12.46
CA ARG A 24 1.05 4.91 11.03
C ARG A 24 1.66 3.69 10.35
N ILE A 25 0.86 3.07 9.49
CA ILE A 25 1.35 1.99 8.63
C ILE A 25 1.92 2.59 7.35
N ILE A 26 2.67 1.78 6.61
CA ILE A 26 3.27 2.15 5.33
C ILE A 26 2.69 1.24 4.26
N ILE A 27 2.01 1.83 3.28
CA ILE A 27 1.46 1.11 2.13
C ILE A 27 2.36 1.37 0.93
N ALA A 28 2.94 0.31 0.37
CA ALA A 28 3.68 0.39 -0.88
C ALA A 28 2.83 -0.12 -2.02
N TYR A 29 2.97 0.45 -3.21
CA TYR A 29 2.25 -0.04 -4.38
C TYR A 29 3.05 0.17 -5.66
N ASP A 30 2.86 -0.77 -6.59
CA ASP A 30 3.45 -0.75 -7.91
C ASP A 30 2.58 0.05 -8.88
N ILE A 31 3.13 0.46 -10.01
CA ILE A 31 2.42 1.26 -11.02
C ILE A 31 1.78 0.36 -12.08
N ASP A 32 2.59 -0.33 -12.90
CA ASP A 32 2.09 -1.03 -14.08
C ASP A 32 1.27 -2.26 -13.69
N ASP A 33 0.08 -2.37 -14.27
CA ASP A 33 -0.92 -3.42 -14.00
C ASP A 33 -1.41 -3.51 -12.55
N THR A 34 -1.02 -2.54 -11.72
CA THR A 34 -1.58 -2.38 -10.37
C THR A 34 -2.49 -1.17 -10.31
N VAL A 35 -2.02 0.00 -10.74
CA VAL A 35 -2.84 1.23 -10.81
C VAL A 35 -2.91 1.81 -12.22
N ARG A 36 -2.05 1.37 -13.14
CA ARG A 36 -2.06 1.80 -14.54
C ARG A 36 -2.02 0.57 -15.44
N PRO A 37 -3.03 0.35 -16.32
CA PRO A 37 -3.00 -0.78 -17.27
C PRO A 37 -1.78 -0.68 -18.18
N TYR A 38 -1.02 -1.75 -18.29
CA TYR A 38 0.19 -1.81 -19.12
C TYR A 38 0.13 -2.94 -20.13
N LYS A 39 0.05 -4.19 -19.66
CA LYS A 39 -0.02 -5.36 -20.52
C LYS A 39 -1.43 -5.88 -20.69
N GLU A 40 -2.26 -5.74 -19.67
CA GLU A 40 -3.61 -6.25 -19.66
C GLU A 40 -4.60 -5.09 -19.52
N TYR A 41 -5.70 -5.13 -20.27
CA TYR A 41 -6.82 -4.25 -20.00
C TYR A 41 -7.48 -4.72 -18.72
N ASN A 42 -7.40 -3.90 -17.68
CA ASN A 42 -7.66 -4.38 -16.34
C ASN A 42 -8.48 -3.38 -15.52
N THR A 43 -9.76 -3.72 -15.28
CA THR A 43 -10.63 -2.92 -14.42
C THR A 43 -10.19 -2.94 -12.97
N SER A 44 -9.33 -3.90 -12.56
CA SER A 44 -8.78 -3.95 -11.20
C SER A 44 -7.95 -2.72 -10.87
N CYS A 45 -7.33 -2.09 -11.87
CA CYS A 45 -6.56 -0.86 -11.63
C CYS A 45 -7.44 0.25 -11.06
N GLU A 46 -8.66 0.39 -11.57
CA GLU A 46 -9.59 1.40 -11.05
C GLU A 46 -9.97 1.11 -9.60
N LYS A 47 -10.21 -0.16 -9.26
CA LYS A 47 -10.54 -0.56 -7.90
C LYS A 47 -9.37 -0.30 -6.96
N THR A 48 -8.15 -0.60 -7.40
CA THR A 48 -6.94 -0.36 -6.60
C THR A 48 -6.76 1.13 -6.34
N LYS A 49 -6.95 1.97 -7.36
CA LYS A 49 -6.85 3.42 -7.18
C LYS A 49 -7.87 3.94 -6.17
N GLN A 50 -9.10 3.46 -6.25
CA GLN A 50 -10.14 3.86 -5.30
C GLN A 50 -9.79 3.42 -3.88
N LEU A 51 -9.28 2.21 -3.71
CA LEU A 51 -8.87 1.73 -2.41
C LEU A 51 -7.75 2.57 -1.81
N LEU A 52 -6.74 2.95 -2.62
CA LEU A 52 -5.63 3.78 -2.14
C LEU A 52 -6.12 5.15 -1.66
N LYS A 53 -7.06 5.76 -2.40
CA LYS A 53 -7.64 7.05 -2.00
C LYS A 53 -8.44 6.91 -0.70
N GLU A 54 -9.18 5.84 -0.56
CA GLU A 54 -9.94 5.57 0.65
C GLU A 54 -9.01 5.29 1.85
N CYS A 55 -7.93 4.55 1.63
CA CYS A 55 -6.91 4.33 2.66
C CYS A 55 -6.33 5.66 3.16
N LYS A 56 -6.07 6.59 2.25
CA LYS A 56 -5.57 7.91 2.63
C LYS A 56 -6.52 8.61 3.59
N GLU A 57 -7.80 8.60 3.29
CA GLU A 57 -8.80 9.29 4.10
C GLU A 57 -9.06 8.60 5.44
N VAL A 58 -9.13 7.27 5.45
CA VAL A 58 -9.57 6.50 6.62
C VAL A 58 -8.43 6.11 7.52
N LEU A 59 -7.31 5.65 6.94
CA LEU A 59 -6.18 5.11 7.71
C LEU A 59 -5.05 6.11 7.89
N ASN A 60 -4.96 7.09 7.02
CA ASN A 60 -3.87 8.09 7.00
C ASN A 60 -2.48 7.46 7.07
N PRO A 61 -2.15 6.54 6.13
CA PRO A 61 -0.84 5.88 6.14
C PRO A 61 0.20 6.71 5.41
N TYR A 62 1.46 6.28 5.48
CA TYR A 62 2.46 6.71 4.52
C TYR A 62 2.35 5.85 3.26
N PHE A 63 2.71 6.42 2.11
CA PHE A 63 2.67 5.71 0.83
C PHE A 63 4.04 5.73 0.16
N ILE A 64 4.46 4.57 -0.33
CA ILE A 64 5.66 4.43 -1.15
C ILE A 64 5.25 3.84 -2.50
N VAL A 65 5.68 4.49 -3.59
CA VAL A 65 5.48 3.98 -4.94
C VAL A 65 6.73 3.19 -5.35
N PHE A 66 6.54 1.98 -5.85
CA PHE A 66 7.61 1.19 -6.43
C PHE A 66 7.48 1.19 -7.95
N THR A 67 8.55 1.53 -8.66
CA THR A 67 8.55 1.55 -10.12
C THR A 67 9.96 1.27 -10.64
N ALA A 68 10.01 0.54 -11.77
CA ALA A 68 11.25 0.35 -12.52
C ALA A 68 11.48 1.47 -13.53
N ASN A 69 10.51 2.38 -13.71
CA ASN A 69 10.63 3.48 -14.65
C ASN A 69 11.62 4.50 -14.13
N SER A 70 12.69 4.74 -14.89
CA SER A 70 13.74 5.71 -14.52
C SER A 70 13.31 7.15 -14.71
N ASP A 71 12.24 7.40 -15.45
CA ASP A 71 11.71 8.75 -15.66
C ASP A 71 10.76 9.11 -14.52
N ILE A 72 11.34 9.57 -13.42
CA ILE A 72 10.58 9.88 -12.20
C ILE A 72 9.60 11.04 -12.43
N ASP A 73 9.95 12.00 -13.28
CA ASP A 73 9.03 13.10 -13.59
C ASP A 73 7.75 12.60 -14.26
N GLU A 74 7.87 11.61 -15.15
CA GLU A 74 6.70 10.99 -15.79
C GLU A 74 5.84 10.25 -14.76
N VAL A 75 6.48 9.54 -13.84
CA VAL A 75 5.77 8.84 -12.78
C VAL A 75 5.03 9.83 -11.88
N GLU A 76 5.68 10.92 -11.49
CA GLU A 76 5.02 11.94 -10.65
C GLU A 76 3.83 12.58 -11.35
N LYS A 77 3.96 12.87 -12.65
CA LYS A 77 2.84 13.41 -13.42
C LYS A 77 1.64 12.47 -13.45
N PHE A 78 1.90 11.19 -13.64
CA PHE A 78 0.84 10.19 -13.62
C PHE A 78 0.14 10.17 -12.26
N LEU A 79 0.90 10.13 -11.17
CA LEU A 79 0.35 10.09 -9.82
C LEU A 79 -0.50 11.34 -9.53
N GLU A 80 -0.02 12.50 -9.94
CA GLU A 80 -0.75 13.76 -9.75
C GLU A 80 -2.01 13.83 -10.59
N GLN A 81 -1.95 13.39 -11.84
CA GLN A 81 -3.13 13.36 -12.72
C GLN A 81 -4.23 12.44 -12.19
N GLU A 82 -3.83 11.31 -11.63
CA GLU A 82 -4.77 10.35 -11.08
C GLU A 82 -5.13 10.63 -9.64
N GLU A 83 -4.56 11.68 -9.06
CA GLU A 83 -4.77 12.06 -7.65
C GLU A 83 -4.45 10.92 -6.69
N LEU A 84 -3.39 10.15 -6.98
CA LEU A 84 -2.96 9.05 -6.14
C LEU A 84 -2.04 9.54 -5.03
N PRO A 85 -2.20 9.03 -3.80
CA PRO A 85 -1.36 9.47 -2.69
C PRO A 85 0.03 8.86 -2.79
N TYR A 86 1.08 9.67 -2.55
CA TYR A 86 2.44 9.16 -2.44
C TYR A 86 3.29 10.11 -1.60
N ASP A 87 4.20 9.53 -0.84
CA ASP A 87 5.17 10.27 -0.02
C ASP A 87 6.58 10.09 -0.56
N LYS A 88 6.90 8.90 -1.06
CA LYS A 88 8.21 8.57 -1.61
C LYS A 88 8.06 7.69 -2.84
N ILE A 89 9.07 7.72 -3.70
CA ILE A 89 9.18 6.84 -4.87
C ILE A 89 10.49 6.07 -4.72
N ASN A 90 10.40 4.75 -4.58
CA ASN A 90 11.55 3.84 -4.45
C ASN A 90 12.47 4.14 -3.25
N GLU A 91 11.96 4.83 -2.24
CA GLU A 91 12.73 5.21 -1.06
C GLU A 91 11.96 4.94 0.21
N ASN A 92 12.68 4.78 1.32
CA ASN A 92 12.07 4.67 2.65
C ASN A 92 11.47 6.00 3.09
N ILE A 93 10.43 5.92 3.90
CA ILE A 93 9.87 7.07 4.60
C ILE A 93 10.96 7.62 5.53
N ASP A 94 11.07 8.93 5.62
CA ASP A 94 12.15 9.61 6.35
C ASP A 94 12.30 9.14 7.80
N ILE A 95 11.19 8.95 8.50
CA ILE A 95 11.23 8.53 9.91
C ILE A 95 11.85 7.13 10.06
N ILE A 96 11.63 6.22 9.10
CA ILE A 96 12.23 4.89 9.11
C ILE A 96 13.74 4.99 8.98
N VAL A 97 14.23 5.81 8.06
CA VAL A 97 15.67 6.03 7.88
C VAL A 97 16.30 6.60 9.14
N TYR A 98 15.66 7.61 9.73
CA TYR A 98 16.15 8.30 10.91
C TYR A 98 16.23 7.37 12.14
N GLU A 99 15.15 6.61 12.39
CA GLU A 99 15.09 5.76 13.59
C GLU A 99 15.93 4.49 13.49
N ASN A 100 16.06 3.92 12.29
CA ASN A 100 16.68 2.61 12.11
C ASN A 100 18.00 2.64 11.37
N ASN A 101 18.43 3.79 10.85
CA ASN A 101 19.65 3.96 10.06
C ASN A 101 19.78 2.94 8.93
N ILE A 102 18.65 2.63 8.26
CA ILE A 102 18.59 1.66 7.18
C ILE A 102 18.43 2.39 5.86
N LYS A 103 19.34 2.13 4.90
CA LYS A 103 19.35 2.83 3.60
C LYS A 103 19.14 1.91 2.40
N SER A 104 19.42 0.61 2.55
CA SER A 104 19.46 -0.31 1.42
C SER A 104 18.16 -1.09 1.19
N LYS A 105 17.35 -1.26 2.22
CA LYS A 105 16.08 -2.00 2.10
C LYS A 105 14.91 -1.07 2.35
N VAL A 106 13.93 -1.08 1.44
CA VAL A 106 12.71 -0.29 1.60
C VAL A 106 11.74 -1.06 2.47
N PHE A 107 11.26 -0.44 3.54
CA PHE A 107 10.33 -1.04 4.49
C PHE A 107 8.90 -0.60 4.21
N TYR A 108 7.97 -1.57 4.28
CA TYR A 108 6.55 -1.31 4.14
C TYR A 108 5.77 -2.28 5.02
N THR A 109 4.54 -1.88 5.36
CA THR A 109 3.63 -2.74 6.11
C THR A 109 2.94 -3.72 5.19
N ILE A 110 2.50 -3.23 4.02
CA ILE A 110 1.80 -4.05 3.03
C ILE A 110 2.15 -3.53 1.63
N PHE A 111 2.20 -4.44 0.65
CA PHE A 111 2.59 -4.14 -0.72
C PHE A 111 1.52 -4.60 -1.70
N LEU A 112 1.05 -3.67 -2.53
CA LEU A 112 0.10 -3.95 -3.63
C LEU A 112 0.88 -4.07 -4.93
N ASP A 113 0.96 -5.27 -5.46
CA ASP A 113 1.71 -5.56 -6.69
C ASP A 113 1.01 -6.68 -7.45
N ASP A 114 0.77 -6.49 -8.74
CA ASP A 114 0.07 -7.45 -9.60
C ASP A 114 0.74 -8.84 -9.63
N LYS A 115 2.04 -8.88 -9.36
CA LYS A 115 2.81 -10.15 -9.36
C LYS A 115 3.08 -10.68 -7.96
N ALA A 116 2.65 -9.98 -6.92
CA ALA A 116 2.99 -10.33 -5.54
C ALA A 116 1.75 -10.31 -4.64
N GLY A 117 0.69 -11.02 -5.04
CA GLY A 117 -0.49 -11.18 -4.18
C GLY A 117 -1.39 -9.97 -4.10
N LEU A 118 -1.60 -9.27 -5.22
CA LEU A 118 -2.45 -8.08 -5.23
C LEU A 118 -3.83 -8.34 -4.63
N LYS A 119 -4.46 -9.45 -4.97
CA LYS A 119 -5.80 -9.77 -4.47
C LYS A 119 -5.83 -9.85 -2.94
N GLU A 120 -4.89 -10.56 -2.35
CA GLU A 120 -4.81 -10.75 -0.90
C GLU A 120 -4.54 -9.41 -0.18
N ALA A 121 -3.63 -8.61 -0.73
CA ALA A 121 -3.32 -7.30 -0.16
C ALA A 121 -4.51 -6.34 -0.29
N TYR A 122 -5.19 -6.34 -1.44
CA TYR A 122 -6.38 -5.55 -1.66
C TYR A 122 -7.48 -5.90 -0.64
N GLU A 123 -7.75 -7.20 -0.48
CA GLU A 123 -8.79 -7.67 0.43
C GLU A 123 -8.46 -7.33 1.89
N ALA A 124 -7.20 -7.45 2.28
CA ALA A 124 -6.76 -7.11 3.65
C ALA A 124 -6.96 -5.63 3.94
N LEU A 125 -6.53 -4.76 3.03
CA LEU A 125 -6.69 -3.31 3.18
C LEU A 125 -8.16 -2.90 3.17
N ASN A 126 -8.95 -3.46 2.26
CA ASN A 126 -10.37 -3.15 2.17
C ASN A 126 -11.10 -3.53 3.45
N LYS A 127 -10.75 -4.68 4.02
CA LYS A 127 -11.33 -5.14 5.27
C LYS A 127 -10.95 -4.22 6.43
N LEU A 128 -9.70 -3.78 6.50
CA LEU A 128 -9.25 -2.85 7.54
C LEU A 128 -9.97 -1.50 7.42
N VAL A 129 -10.06 -0.96 6.22
CA VAL A 129 -10.79 0.31 5.97
C VAL A 129 -12.23 0.19 6.45
N THR A 130 -12.90 -0.91 6.12
CA THR A 130 -14.28 -1.15 6.53
C THR A 130 -14.42 -1.21 8.06
N GLU A 131 -13.50 -1.90 8.70
CA GLU A 131 -13.49 -2.02 10.17
C GLU A 131 -13.30 -0.66 10.84
N VAL A 132 -12.33 0.12 10.38
CA VAL A 132 -12.05 1.45 10.95
C VAL A 132 -13.23 2.39 10.76
N LYS A 133 -13.86 2.39 9.58
CA LYS A 133 -15.04 3.19 9.32
C LYS A 133 -16.19 2.83 10.27
N SER A 134 -16.40 1.53 10.50
CA SER A 134 -17.47 1.07 11.40
C SER A 134 -17.24 1.56 12.83
N ASN A 135 -15.99 1.54 13.28
CA ASN A 135 -15.64 2.00 14.63
C ASN A 135 -15.83 3.51 14.77
N GLU A 136 -15.55 4.28 13.73
CA GLU A 136 -15.74 5.74 13.75
C GLU A 136 -17.20 6.17 13.84
N ARG A 137 -18.12 5.28 13.48
CA ARG A 137 -19.56 5.58 13.51
C ARG A 137 -20.22 5.33 14.88
N ILE A 138 -19.46 4.81 15.80
CA ILE A 138 -19.95 4.55 17.16
C ILE A 138 -19.77 5.80 18.09
#